data_62e0415ecf886c5b076bdca9413b06aa
#
_entry.id   62e0415ecf886c5b076bdca9413b06aa
#
_cell.length_a   1.000
_cell.length_b   1.000
_cell.length_c   1.000
_cell.angle_alpha   90.00
_cell.angle_beta   90.00
_cell.angle_gamma   90.00
#
_symmetry.space_group_name_H-M   'P 1'
#
loop_
_entity.id
_entity.type
_entity.pdbx_description
1 polymer ?
#
loop_
_entity_poly.entity_id
_entity_poly.type
_entity_poly.pdbx_seq_one_letter_code
_entity_poly.pdbx_strand_id
1 'polypeptide(L)'
;PIPGRAGRSEPTDVGIVSHCGLAIEELIRSLKPLITPELANEIEGRKIGVVAAAADKRKAFEDSVAAKWDNKPMSPARMMSELADALPDNAIVVDDSISNRATMRHYFQGQKRGDLRAFRGQSIGGGIGTTMGTAVANPDRPVFGIIGDGSAMMTIQGLWTAANDNIPCIFVICNNGMYRVLKVNFDVYQREILQ
;
A
#
# COMPACT_ATOMS: atom_id res chain seq x y z
N PRO A 1 -21.24 -5.58 -6.79
CA PRO A 1 -21.05 -4.55 -7.84
C PRO A 1 -22.32 -3.74 -8.01
N ILE A 2 -22.18 -2.42 -8.13
CA ILE A 2 -23.34 -1.52 -8.38
C ILE A 2 -23.39 -1.27 -9.88
N PRO A 3 -24.44 -1.72 -10.58
CA PRO A 3 -24.64 -1.40 -11.99
C PRO A 3 -24.59 0.11 -12.23
N GLY A 4 -23.96 0.55 -13.33
CA GLY A 4 -23.86 1.97 -13.69
C GLY A 4 -22.70 2.74 -13.05
N ARG A 5 -21.80 2.09 -12.29
CA ARG A 5 -20.55 2.69 -11.84
C ARG A 5 -19.34 2.38 -12.72
N ALA A 6 -19.40 1.33 -13.54
CA ALA A 6 -18.36 1.04 -14.52
C ALA A 6 -18.29 2.17 -15.55
N GLY A 7 -17.08 2.67 -15.83
CA GLY A 7 -16.85 3.76 -16.77
C GLY A 7 -17.25 5.17 -16.32
N ARG A 8 -17.55 5.36 -15.04
CA ARG A 8 -18.03 6.67 -14.53
C ARG A 8 -16.91 7.69 -14.35
N SER A 9 -15.73 7.22 -13.96
CA SER A 9 -14.57 8.08 -13.65
C SER A 9 -13.44 7.93 -14.66
N GLU A 10 -13.46 6.86 -15.45
CA GLU A 10 -12.38 6.53 -16.37
C GLU A 10 -12.96 6.13 -17.73
N PRO A 11 -12.29 6.48 -18.85
CA PRO A 11 -12.66 5.97 -20.17
C PRO A 11 -12.71 4.45 -20.16
N THR A 12 -13.79 3.87 -20.64
CA THR A 12 -14.01 2.43 -20.58
C THR A 12 -14.62 1.95 -21.90
N ASP A 13 -13.88 1.15 -22.66
CA ASP A 13 -14.36 0.58 -23.92
C ASP A 13 -15.37 -0.54 -23.68
N VAL A 14 -15.13 -1.37 -22.67
CA VAL A 14 -16.01 -2.48 -22.29
C VAL A 14 -16.18 -2.54 -20.77
N GLY A 15 -17.38 -2.28 -20.29
CA GLY A 15 -17.73 -2.38 -18.86
C GLY A 15 -18.35 -3.73 -18.53
N ILE A 16 -17.75 -4.48 -17.62
CA ILE A 16 -18.27 -5.79 -17.16
C ILE A 16 -18.68 -5.69 -15.70
N VAL A 17 -19.97 -5.86 -15.42
CA VAL A 17 -20.51 -5.92 -14.06
C VAL A 17 -20.71 -7.38 -13.66
N SER A 18 -19.79 -7.91 -12.88
CA SER A 18 -19.78 -9.31 -12.49
C SER A 18 -19.06 -9.51 -11.15
N HIS A 19 -19.08 -10.74 -10.62
CA HIS A 19 -18.13 -11.15 -9.59
C HIS A 19 -16.72 -11.23 -10.20
N CYS A 20 -15.76 -10.47 -9.67
CA CYS A 20 -14.44 -10.31 -10.28
C CYS A 20 -13.73 -11.64 -10.57
N GLY A 21 -13.76 -12.60 -9.62
CA GLY A 21 -13.15 -13.92 -9.82
C GLY A 21 -13.71 -14.65 -11.03
N LEU A 22 -15.06 -14.75 -11.13
CA LEU A 22 -15.72 -15.41 -12.23
C LEU A 22 -15.45 -14.72 -13.58
N ALA A 23 -15.45 -13.38 -13.60
CA ALA A 23 -15.12 -12.63 -14.81
C ALA A 23 -13.67 -12.87 -15.27
N ILE A 24 -12.72 -12.91 -14.33
CA ILE A 24 -11.30 -13.19 -14.65
C ILE A 24 -11.13 -14.63 -15.17
N GLU A 25 -11.77 -15.60 -14.55
CA GLU A 25 -11.72 -17.00 -15.00
C GLU A 25 -12.26 -17.14 -16.44
N GLU A 26 -13.39 -16.48 -16.73
CA GLU A 26 -13.99 -16.47 -18.07
C GLU A 26 -13.10 -15.76 -19.09
N LEU A 27 -12.52 -14.62 -18.74
CA LEU A 27 -11.55 -13.92 -19.58
C LEU A 27 -10.33 -14.77 -19.90
N ILE A 28 -9.75 -15.44 -18.90
CA ILE A 28 -8.61 -16.36 -19.11
C ILE A 28 -8.99 -17.48 -20.06
N ARG A 29 -10.18 -18.08 -19.89
CA ARG A 29 -10.67 -19.17 -20.75
C ARG A 29 -10.86 -18.69 -22.19
N SER A 30 -11.43 -17.51 -22.38
CA SER A 30 -11.70 -16.93 -23.69
C SER A 30 -10.44 -16.45 -24.41
N LEU A 31 -9.45 -15.94 -23.67
CA LEU A 31 -8.21 -15.40 -24.26
C LEU A 31 -7.20 -16.47 -24.63
N LYS A 32 -7.09 -17.57 -23.87
CA LYS A 32 -6.11 -18.63 -24.11
C LYS A 32 -6.09 -19.14 -25.56
N PRO A 33 -7.24 -19.48 -26.20
CA PRO A 33 -7.25 -19.98 -27.58
C PRO A 33 -6.91 -18.90 -28.63
N LEU A 34 -6.90 -17.62 -28.27
CA LEU A 34 -6.58 -16.51 -29.15
C LEU A 34 -5.06 -16.19 -29.18
N ILE A 35 -4.28 -16.82 -28.32
CA ILE A 35 -2.82 -16.60 -28.26
C ILE A 35 -2.17 -17.47 -29.33
N THR A 36 -1.82 -16.83 -30.45
CA THR A 36 -1.01 -17.46 -31.50
C THR A 36 0.47 -17.53 -31.08
N PRO A 37 1.32 -18.36 -31.74
CA PRO A 37 2.77 -18.37 -31.48
C PRO A 37 3.43 -17.00 -31.62
N GLU A 38 3.02 -16.20 -32.61
CA GLU A 38 3.53 -14.86 -32.87
C GLU A 38 3.18 -13.94 -31.69
N LEU A 39 1.91 -13.94 -31.26
CA LEU A 39 1.45 -13.16 -30.12
C LEU A 39 2.12 -13.59 -28.82
N ALA A 40 2.38 -14.88 -28.64
CA ALA A 40 3.12 -15.40 -27.48
C ALA A 40 4.56 -14.85 -27.43
N ASN A 41 5.24 -14.75 -28.56
CA ASN A 41 6.57 -14.14 -28.65
C ASN A 41 6.55 -12.64 -28.33
N GLU A 42 5.55 -11.90 -28.82
CA GLU A 42 5.37 -10.50 -28.48
C GLU A 42 5.10 -10.28 -26.97
N ILE A 43 4.25 -11.14 -26.38
CA ILE A 43 3.96 -11.10 -24.94
C ILE A 43 5.23 -11.34 -24.13
N GLU A 44 6.05 -12.35 -24.51
CA GLU A 44 7.30 -12.62 -23.80
C GLU A 44 8.31 -11.47 -23.95
N GLY A 45 8.42 -10.86 -25.12
CA GLY A 45 9.23 -9.66 -25.33
C GLY A 45 8.82 -8.50 -24.43
N ARG A 46 7.50 -8.21 -24.32
CA ARG A 46 6.98 -7.20 -23.39
C ARG A 46 7.27 -7.55 -21.93
N LYS A 47 7.10 -8.81 -21.56
CA LYS A 47 7.38 -9.29 -20.19
C LYS A 47 8.83 -9.07 -19.82
N ILE A 48 9.77 -9.41 -20.70
CA ILE A 48 11.21 -9.17 -20.50
C ILE A 48 11.47 -7.68 -20.25
N GLY A 49 10.92 -6.80 -21.08
CA GLY A 49 11.05 -5.35 -20.93
C GLY A 49 10.49 -4.81 -19.61
N VAL A 50 9.31 -5.28 -19.21
CA VAL A 50 8.67 -4.88 -17.94
C VAL A 50 9.49 -5.36 -16.74
N VAL A 51 9.99 -6.60 -16.77
CA VAL A 51 10.81 -7.16 -15.68
C VAL A 51 12.12 -6.38 -15.54
N ALA A 52 12.80 -6.08 -16.66
CA ALA A 52 14.02 -5.27 -16.64
C ALA A 52 13.77 -3.87 -16.07
N ALA A 53 12.76 -3.17 -16.55
CA ALA A 53 12.41 -1.83 -16.04
C ALA A 53 12.00 -1.85 -14.56
N ALA A 54 11.36 -2.92 -14.08
CA ALA A 54 11.04 -3.09 -12.66
C ALA A 54 12.30 -3.32 -11.81
N ALA A 55 13.26 -4.10 -12.32
CA ALA A 55 14.55 -4.33 -11.66
C ALA A 55 15.37 -3.04 -11.55
N ASP A 56 15.44 -2.25 -12.62
CA ASP A 56 16.12 -0.95 -12.62
C ASP A 56 15.51 0.02 -11.61
N LYS A 57 14.18 0.12 -11.57
CA LYS A 57 13.47 0.95 -10.58
C LYS A 57 13.73 0.49 -9.15
N ARG A 58 13.76 -0.82 -8.92
CA ARG A 58 14.07 -1.37 -7.60
C ARG A 58 15.49 -1.01 -7.19
N LYS A 59 16.47 -1.22 -8.08
CA LYS A 59 17.86 -0.88 -7.81
C LYS A 59 18.03 0.61 -7.52
N ALA A 60 17.44 1.49 -8.33
CA ALA A 60 17.49 2.93 -8.11
C ALA A 60 16.88 3.34 -6.75
N PHE A 61 15.80 2.68 -6.33
CA PHE A 61 15.22 2.89 -5.01
C PHE A 61 16.19 2.44 -3.90
N GLU A 62 16.76 1.24 -3.98
CA GLU A 62 17.71 0.69 -3.01
C GLU A 62 18.97 1.57 -2.91
N ASP A 63 19.52 2.03 -4.02
CA ASP A 63 20.64 2.97 -4.07
C ASP A 63 20.29 4.29 -3.36
N SER A 64 19.06 4.80 -3.57
CA SER A 64 18.58 6.03 -2.91
C SER A 64 18.38 5.86 -1.40
N VAL A 65 18.03 4.67 -0.95
CA VAL A 65 17.91 4.32 0.48
C VAL A 65 19.28 4.24 1.12
N ALA A 66 20.23 3.54 0.48
CA ALA A 66 21.59 3.40 0.94
C ALA A 66 22.27 4.77 1.15
N ALA A 67 22.09 5.69 0.19
CA ALA A 67 22.64 7.05 0.26
C ALA A 67 22.08 7.89 1.44
N LYS A 68 20.96 7.50 2.03
CA LYS A 68 20.27 8.22 3.12
C LYS A 68 20.17 7.40 4.40
N TRP A 69 20.87 6.27 4.47
CA TRP A 69 20.72 5.32 5.57
C TRP A 69 21.04 5.94 6.93
N ASP A 70 22.14 6.69 7.02
CA ASP A 70 22.61 7.29 8.27
C ASP A 70 22.08 8.70 8.53
N ASN A 71 21.11 9.17 7.75
CA ASN A 71 20.51 10.49 7.94
C ASN A 71 19.86 10.62 9.32
N LYS A 72 19.94 11.82 9.88
CA LYS A 72 19.26 12.23 11.12
C LYS A 72 18.40 13.46 10.83
N PRO A 73 17.06 13.38 11.00
CA PRO A 73 16.30 12.22 11.47
C PRO A 73 16.33 11.06 10.48
N MET A 74 16.05 9.83 10.97
CA MET A 74 16.01 8.60 10.20
C MET A 74 15.08 8.73 8.98
N SER A 75 15.51 8.21 7.84
CA SER A 75 14.66 8.20 6.63
C SER A 75 13.48 7.23 6.78
N PRO A 76 12.31 7.53 6.18
CA PRO A 76 11.19 6.59 6.18
C PRO A 76 11.52 5.22 5.59
N ALA A 77 12.40 5.19 4.60
CA ALA A 77 12.80 3.94 3.95
C ALA A 77 13.62 3.04 4.89
N ARG A 78 14.57 3.62 5.64
CA ARG A 78 15.30 2.89 6.68
C ARG A 78 14.34 2.36 7.75
N MET A 79 13.46 3.21 8.26
CA MET A 79 12.49 2.80 9.28
C MET A 79 11.63 1.62 8.80
N MET A 80 11.14 1.65 7.55
CA MET A 80 10.33 0.57 7.01
C MET A 80 11.13 -0.70 6.75
N SER A 81 12.39 -0.58 6.35
CA SER A 81 13.29 -1.73 6.17
C SER A 81 13.55 -2.44 7.51
N GLU A 82 14.01 -1.69 8.50
CA GLU A 82 14.30 -2.25 9.83
C GLU A 82 13.03 -2.82 10.51
N LEU A 83 11.88 -2.15 10.30
CA LEU A 83 10.61 -2.64 10.81
C LEU A 83 10.19 -3.94 10.11
N ALA A 84 10.36 -4.04 8.79
CA ALA A 84 10.05 -5.24 8.04
C ALA A 84 10.93 -6.43 8.47
N ASP A 85 12.17 -6.17 8.88
CA ASP A 85 13.08 -7.20 9.40
C ASP A 85 12.77 -7.63 10.83
N ALA A 86 12.21 -6.73 11.63
CA ALA A 86 11.87 -6.99 13.03
C ALA A 86 10.49 -7.67 13.21
N LEU A 87 9.59 -7.55 12.24
CA LEU A 87 8.24 -8.10 12.35
C LEU A 87 8.22 -9.63 12.21
N PRO A 88 7.38 -10.34 12.98
CA PRO A 88 7.14 -11.76 12.78
C PRO A 88 6.54 -12.06 11.40
N ASP A 89 6.84 -13.24 10.85
CA ASP A 89 6.37 -13.65 9.52
C ASP A 89 4.84 -13.71 9.39
N ASN A 90 4.13 -13.96 10.49
CA ASN A 90 2.67 -14.01 10.55
C ASN A 90 2.04 -12.67 10.95
N ALA A 91 2.80 -11.59 11.09
CA ALA A 91 2.26 -10.28 11.45
C ALA A 91 1.25 -9.77 10.41
N ILE A 92 0.26 -9.01 10.87
CA ILE A 92 -0.62 -8.23 10.02
C ILE A 92 -0.24 -6.75 10.17
N VAL A 93 -0.02 -6.08 9.06
CA VAL A 93 0.33 -4.66 9.03
C VAL A 93 -0.84 -3.85 8.48
N VAL A 94 -1.29 -2.85 9.22
CA VAL A 94 -2.32 -1.89 8.81
C VAL A 94 -1.64 -0.58 8.45
N ASP A 95 -1.85 -0.08 7.22
CA ASP A 95 -1.26 1.16 6.70
C ASP A 95 -2.25 2.32 6.72
N ASP A 96 -1.96 3.34 7.53
CA ASP A 96 -2.58 4.67 7.49
C ASP A 96 -1.50 5.78 7.53
N SER A 97 -0.41 5.56 6.80
CA SER A 97 0.77 6.43 6.78
C SER A 97 0.99 7.10 5.40
N ILE A 98 0.01 7.76 4.86
CA ILE A 98 -0.12 8.28 3.50
C ILE A 98 1.21 8.60 2.80
N SER A 99 2.07 9.40 3.43
CA SER A 99 3.36 9.83 2.87
C SER A 99 4.38 8.69 2.72
N ASN A 100 4.20 7.59 3.45
CA ASN A 100 5.12 6.44 3.47
C ASN A 100 4.60 5.25 2.66
N ARG A 101 3.39 5.34 2.10
CA ARG A 101 2.71 4.23 1.43
C ARG A 101 3.53 3.56 0.33
N ALA A 102 4.23 4.33 -0.50
CA ALA A 102 5.09 3.78 -1.55
C ALA A 102 6.24 2.96 -0.95
N THR A 103 6.87 3.46 0.09
CA THR A 103 7.94 2.79 0.83
C THR A 103 7.42 1.55 1.54
N MET A 104 6.25 1.64 2.18
CA MET A 104 5.61 0.48 2.81
C MET A 104 5.33 -0.64 1.80
N ARG A 105 4.79 -0.31 0.63
CA ARG A 105 4.55 -1.30 -0.42
C ARG A 105 5.83 -1.98 -0.88
N HIS A 106 6.94 -1.25 -0.96
CA HIS A 106 8.23 -1.83 -1.34
C HIS A 106 8.68 -2.92 -0.35
N TYR A 107 8.55 -2.68 0.96
CA TYR A 107 9.05 -3.60 1.99
C TYR A 107 8.04 -4.65 2.44
N PHE A 108 6.74 -4.40 2.34
CA PHE A 108 5.69 -5.28 2.87
C PHE A 108 4.83 -5.96 1.80
N GLN A 109 4.68 -5.37 0.62
CA GLN A 109 3.86 -5.96 -0.45
C GLN A 109 4.66 -6.98 -1.26
N GLY A 110 4.18 -8.23 -1.31
CA GLY A 110 4.84 -9.31 -2.04
C GLY A 110 6.04 -9.93 -1.32
N GLN A 111 6.32 -9.52 -0.10
CA GLN A 111 7.29 -10.15 0.79
C GLN A 111 6.63 -11.31 1.56
N LYS A 112 7.45 -12.22 2.09
CA LYS A 112 7.02 -13.36 2.91
C LYS A 112 6.37 -12.95 4.24
N ARG A 113 6.28 -11.66 4.54
CA ARG A 113 5.97 -11.11 5.86
C ARG A 113 4.59 -10.48 5.89
N GLY A 114 3.66 -11.24 6.40
CA GLY A 114 2.36 -10.77 6.84
C GLY A 114 1.42 -10.27 5.73
N ASP A 115 0.22 -10.00 6.12
CA ASP A 115 -0.79 -9.36 5.28
C ASP A 115 -0.68 -7.84 5.43
N LEU A 116 -0.43 -7.13 4.33
CA LEU A 116 -0.54 -5.67 4.32
C LEU A 116 -2.00 -5.26 4.06
N ARG A 117 -2.59 -4.54 4.99
CA ARG A 117 -3.95 -4.01 4.91
C ARG A 117 -3.93 -2.50 4.76
N ALA A 118 -4.47 -2.00 3.67
CA ALA A 118 -4.64 -0.57 3.42
C ALA A 118 -6.13 -0.22 3.31
N PHE A 119 -6.47 1.02 3.62
CA PHE A 119 -7.85 1.50 3.53
C PHE A 119 -8.34 1.58 2.09
N ARG A 120 -9.57 1.15 1.85
CA ARG A 120 -10.21 1.28 0.55
C ARG A 120 -10.57 2.71 0.20
N GLY A 121 -10.82 3.59 1.08
CA GLY A 121 -11.28 4.96 0.82
C GLY A 121 -10.19 6.02 0.83
N GLN A 122 -8.97 5.67 1.18
CA GLN A 122 -7.83 6.59 1.36
C GLN A 122 -8.11 7.76 2.33
N SER A 123 -9.13 7.67 3.16
CA SER A 123 -9.37 8.64 4.22
C SER A 123 -8.43 8.41 5.39
N ILE A 124 -7.88 9.49 5.93
CA ILE A 124 -7.05 9.46 7.14
C ILE A 124 -7.90 9.27 8.39
N GLY A 125 -7.32 8.71 9.44
CA GLY A 125 -7.96 8.55 10.76
C GLY A 125 -8.57 7.18 11.01
N GLY A 126 -8.61 6.30 10.03
CA GLY A 126 -9.11 4.94 10.22
C GLY A 126 -8.10 3.97 10.85
N GLY A 127 -6.80 4.34 10.89
CA GLY A 127 -5.70 3.47 11.25
C GLY A 127 -5.84 2.84 12.63
N ILE A 128 -6.14 3.62 13.65
CA ILE A 128 -6.30 3.11 15.03
C ILE A 128 -7.44 2.11 15.09
N GLY A 129 -8.65 2.47 14.62
CA GLY A 129 -9.80 1.58 14.66
C GLY A 129 -9.63 0.31 13.84
N THR A 130 -9.03 0.42 12.64
CA THR A 130 -8.76 -0.77 11.81
C THR A 130 -7.73 -1.70 12.44
N THR A 131 -6.68 -1.15 13.06
CA THR A 131 -5.67 -1.95 13.76
C THR A 131 -6.32 -2.74 14.89
N MET A 132 -7.12 -2.10 15.73
CA MET A 132 -7.87 -2.75 16.80
C MET A 132 -8.83 -3.82 16.26
N GLY A 133 -9.68 -3.47 15.30
CA GLY A 133 -10.62 -4.41 14.71
C GLY A 133 -9.94 -5.60 14.03
N THR A 134 -8.77 -5.37 13.43
CA THR A 134 -7.95 -6.45 12.85
C THR A 134 -7.39 -7.37 13.96
N ALA A 135 -6.94 -6.82 15.07
CA ALA A 135 -6.44 -7.60 16.20
C ALA A 135 -7.54 -8.46 16.85
N VAL A 136 -8.71 -7.88 17.05
CA VAL A 136 -9.88 -8.62 17.57
C VAL A 136 -10.29 -9.76 16.63
N ALA A 137 -10.22 -9.54 15.32
CA ALA A 137 -10.56 -10.55 14.32
C ALA A 137 -9.46 -11.62 14.10
N ASN A 138 -8.25 -11.40 14.59
CA ASN A 138 -7.10 -12.30 14.42
C ASN A 138 -6.32 -12.43 15.72
N PRO A 139 -6.90 -13.05 16.76
CA PRO A 139 -6.33 -13.07 18.11
C PRO A 139 -4.98 -13.81 18.19
N ASP A 140 -4.71 -14.72 17.26
CA ASP A 140 -3.49 -15.53 17.23
C ASP A 140 -2.34 -14.91 16.41
N ARG A 141 -2.55 -13.71 15.90
CA ARG A 141 -1.57 -13.02 15.04
C ARG A 141 -1.24 -11.63 15.57
N PRO A 142 0.05 -11.25 15.64
CA PRO A 142 0.42 -9.90 16.01
C PRO A 142 -0.04 -8.89 14.94
N VAL A 143 -0.64 -7.78 15.36
CA VAL A 143 -1.17 -6.74 14.48
C VAL A 143 -0.47 -5.42 14.76
N PHE A 144 0.07 -4.82 13.70
CA PHE A 144 0.81 -3.56 13.75
C PHE A 144 0.07 -2.51 12.91
N GLY A 145 -0.26 -1.38 13.53
CA GLY A 145 -0.77 -0.19 12.83
C GLY A 145 0.38 0.78 12.58
N ILE A 146 0.73 1.00 11.31
CA ILE A 146 1.70 2.03 10.91
C ILE A 146 0.93 3.25 10.46
N ILE A 147 0.93 4.29 11.28
CA ILE A 147 -0.04 5.38 11.21
C ILE A 147 0.72 6.72 11.21
N GLY A 148 0.37 7.63 10.31
CA GLY A 148 0.89 8.99 10.35
C GLY A 148 0.37 9.76 11.58
N ASP A 149 1.17 10.69 12.10
CA ASP A 149 0.81 11.54 13.24
C ASP A 149 -0.53 12.26 13.05
N GLY A 150 -0.75 12.88 11.89
CA GLY A 150 -2.01 13.53 11.56
C GLY A 150 -3.19 12.56 11.48
N SER A 151 -2.99 11.35 10.93
CA SER A 151 -4.02 10.31 10.90
C SER A 151 -4.38 9.82 12.31
N ALA A 152 -3.38 9.60 13.16
CA ALA A 152 -3.58 9.17 14.54
C ALA A 152 -4.42 10.19 15.33
N MET A 153 -4.16 11.48 15.15
CA MET A 153 -4.88 12.55 15.84
C MET A 153 -6.37 12.63 15.50
N MET A 154 -6.80 12.12 14.34
CA MET A 154 -8.22 12.11 13.97
C MET A 154 -9.07 11.21 14.86
N THR A 155 -8.49 10.14 15.39
CA THR A 155 -9.18 9.14 16.23
C THR A 155 -8.34 8.70 17.42
N ILE A 156 -7.53 9.61 17.97
CA ILE A 156 -6.56 9.30 19.04
C ILE A 156 -7.22 8.71 20.30
N GLN A 157 -8.47 9.05 20.56
CA GLN A 157 -9.26 8.48 21.66
C GLN A 157 -9.45 6.96 21.56
N GLY A 158 -9.28 6.37 20.38
CA GLY A 158 -9.28 4.92 20.20
C GLY A 158 -8.19 4.19 21.01
N LEU A 159 -7.10 4.88 21.36
CA LEU A 159 -6.06 4.32 22.25
C LEU A 159 -6.62 4.01 23.66
N TRP A 160 -7.57 4.82 24.14
CA TRP A 160 -8.27 4.53 25.39
C TRP A 160 -9.04 3.21 25.29
N THR A 161 -9.77 2.98 24.22
CA THR A 161 -10.49 1.72 23.97
C THR A 161 -9.51 0.55 23.90
N ALA A 162 -8.41 0.70 23.18
CA ALA A 162 -7.40 -0.35 23.07
C ALA A 162 -6.85 -0.77 24.44
N ALA A 163 -6.57 0.24 25.30
CA ALA A 163 -6.06 -0.01 26.63
C ALA A 163 -7.13 -0.58 27.59
N ASN A 164 -8.34 0.01 27.58
CA ASN A 164 -9.44 -0.41 28.47
C ASN A 164 -9.90 -1.85 28.20
N ASP A 165 -9.96 -2.23 26.93
CA ASP A 165 -10.45 -3.54 26.50
C ASP A 165 -9.31 -4.55 26.27
N ASN A 166 -8.06 -4.18 26.63
CA ASN A 166 -6.86 -5.02 26.49
C ASN A 166 -6.70 -5.59 25.07
N ILE A 167 -6.92 -4.78 24.03
CA ILE A 167 -6.79 -5.22 22.64
C ILE A 167 -5.30 -5.36 22.29
N PRO A 168 -4.79 -6.56 21.96
CA PRO A 168 -3.37 -6.82 21.76
C PRO A 168 -2.92 -6.36 20.38
N CYS A 169 -2.65 -5.07 20.22
CA CYS A 169 -2.13 -4.49 18.98
C CYS A 169 -1.00 -3.48 19.26
N ILE A 170 -0.18 -3.22 18.25
CA ILE A 170 0.96 -2.32 18.35
C ILE A 170 0.75 -1.16 17.38
N PHE A 171 0.90 0.07 17.88
CA PHE A 171 0.82 1.28 17.07
C PHE A 171 2.21 1.86 16.87
N VAL A 172 2.61 2.02 15.61
CA VAL A 172 3.84 2.71 15.18
C VAL A 172 3.45 4.04 14.56
N ILE A 173 3.69 5.13 15.29
CA ILE A 173 3.32 6.47 14.84
C ILE A 173 4.48 7.09 14.06
N CYS A 174 4.26 7.32 12.76
CA CYS A 174 5.19 8.01 11.87
C CYS A 174 5.04 9.51 12.04
N ASN A 175 5.73 10.09 13.02
CA ASN A 175 5.65 11.51 13.32
C ASN A 175 6.61 12.32 12.45
N ASN A 176 6.09 13.09 11.50
CA ASN A 176 6.82 14.07 10.70
C ASN A 176 6.41 15.52 11.01
N GLY A 177 5.50 15.74 11.95
CA GLY A 177 5.03 17.05 12.40
C GLY A 177 4.32 17.87 11.32
N MET A 178 3.82 17.27 10.25
CA MET A 178 3.20 18.01 9.16
C MET A 178 2.24 17.16 8.29
N TYR A 179 1.33 17.81 7.60
CA TYR A 179 0.57 17.24 6.48
C TYR A 179 1.43 17.17 5.22
N ARG A 180 2.46 16.33 5.23
CA ARG A 180 3.47 16.27 4.18
C ARG A 180 2.89 16.03 2.78
N VAL A 181 1.89 15.17 2.65
CA VAL A 181 1.27 14.87 1.34
C VAL A 181 0.64 16.11 0.72
N LEU A 182 0.01 16.97 1.52
CA LEU A 182 -0.59 18.21 1.02
C LEU A 182 0.49 19.19 0.58
N LYS A 183 1.57 19.31 1.35
CA LYS A 183 2.70 20.15 0.97
C LYS A 183 3.34 19.70 -0.35
N VAL A 184 3.60 18.41 -0.49
CA VAL A 184 4.18 17.84 -1.73
C VAL A 184 3.26 18.09 -2.94
N ASN A 185 1.95 17.87 -2.78
CA ASN A 185 0.99 18.12 -3.85
C ASN A 185 0.91 19.62 -4.21
N PHE A 186 0.97 20.49 -3.22
CA PHE A 186 0.98 21.92 -3.45
C PHE A 186 2.26 22.38 -4.17
N ASP A 187 3.42 21.86 -3.78
CA ASP A 187 4.70 22.15 -4.43
C ASP A 187 4.71 21.65 -5.90
N VAL A 188 4.08 20.51 -6.18
CA VAL A 188 3.89 20.00 -7.55
C VAL A 188 2.94 20.92 -8.33
N TYR A 189 1.81 21.28 -7.76
CA TYR A 189 0.84 22.19 -8.39
C TYR A 189 1.46 23.54 -8.73
N GLN A 190 2.24 24.13 -7.82
CA GLN A 190 2.94 25.38 -8.08
C GLN A 190 3.91 25.27 -9.25
N ARG A 191 4.66 24.18 -9.36
CA ARG A 191 5.68 24.00 -10.41
C ARG A 191 5.08 23.67 -11.77
N GLU A 192 3.99 22.92 -11.81
CA GLU A 192 3.44 22.37 -13.06
C GLU A 192 2.24 23.14 -13.62
N ILE A 193 1.52 23.86 -12.76
CA ILE A 193 0.25 24.50 -13.14
C ILE A 193 0.31 26.02 -13.06
N LEU A 194 1.04 26.57 -12.07
CA LEU A 194 1.09 28.04 -11.87
C LEU A 194 2.29 28.72 -12.56
N GLN A 195 3.01 28.01 -13.43
CA GLN A 195 4.11 28.61 -14.24
C GLN A 195 3.60 29.60 -15.23
#